data_3a9b6ded8793055b54479277ee3c8d11
#
_entry.id   3a9b6ded8793055b54479277ee3c8d11
#
_cell.length_a   1.000
_cell.length_b   1.000
_cell.length_c   1.000
_cell.angle_alpha   90.00
_cell.angle_beta   90.00
_cell.angle_gamma   90.00
#
_symmetry.space_group_name_H-M   'P 1'
#
loop_
_entity.id
_entity.type
_entity.pdbx_description
1 polymer ?
#
loop_
_entity_poly.entity_id
_entity_poly.type
_entity_poly.pdbx_seq_one_letter_code
_entity_poly.pdbx_strand_id
1 'polypeptide(L)'
;MKSVTTNINGYIEGYYGRIFTWPERHSIIKKLNKCNFNTYFYCPKDDLKHRINWREDYNNQWLSALNNFCNSAKEINVNVLVGISPGLDYSFLRKNDFDNLIKKALQLKSTGASKIVLMFDDIPPYRSCVDKRCKSEGSLHAELANSLSIALSEDIFVVPRIYSDELIEDKCTYLENFNKNLNKNITIFYCGKKIISDTNKKSELNIIRKTTSNHIIFWDNLYANDYCPSRLFIGPYIGRKVFNNTMINPTGLIKTDLLILDLIKLSVSNKDWKNALKINGVPEEFYIIDKYFFPINFLQKNKCIDFDYYEEIKALDFLLWKWKTNLSREWYPYLLILKQNLQLLNNDLDCKRIKKIFPIPLSKAINNQKGD
;
A
#
# COMPACT_ATOMS: atom_id res chain seq x y z
N MET A 1 -18.94 27.36 8.24
CA MET A 1 -18.25 27.13 6.94
C MET A 1 -18.42 25.66 6.60
N LYS A 2 -19.10 25.30 5.51
CA LYS A 2 -19.15 23.92 5.01
C LYS A 2 -17.72 23.56 4.57
N SER A 3 -17.07 22.61 5.23
CA SER A 3 -15.81 22.03 4.75
C SER A 3 -16.08 21.47 3.35
N VAL A 4 -15.49 22.08 2.34
CA VAL A 4 -15.41 21.48 1.01
C VAL A 4 -14.60 20.20 1.22
N THR A 5 -15.26 19.06 1.27
CA THR A 5 -14.60 17.76 1.25
C THR A 5 -13.94 17.64 -0.11
N THR A 6 -12.70 18.10 -0.20
CA THR A 6 -11.87 17.87 -1.38
C THR A 6 -11.68 16.37 -1.55
N ASN A 7 -12.05 15.85 -2.70
CA ASN A 7 -11.82 14.46 -3.07
C ASN A 7 -10.32 14.14 -2.91
N ILE A 8 -9.98 13.14 -2.11
CA ILE A 8 -8.60 12.72 -1.87
C ILE A 8 -8.32 11.47 -2.70
N ASN A 9 -7.47 11.63 -3.70
CA ASN A 9 -7.04 10.53 -4.55
C ASN A 9 -5.53 10.60 -4.72
N GLY A 10 -4.85 9.47 -4.60
CA GLY A 10 -3.41 9.55 -4.70
C GLY A 10 -2.66 8.24 -4.44
N TYR A 11 -1.45 8.42 -3.98
CA TYR A 11 -0.43 7.40 -3.82
C TYR A 11 -0.03 7.26 -2.35
N ILE A 12 0.12 6.02 -1.90
CA ILE A 12 0.61 5.68 -0.56
C ILE A 12 1.99 5.02 -0.70
N GLU A 13 3.00 5.58 -0.06
CA GLU A 13 4.30 4.93 0.16
C GLU A 13 4.22 4.14 1.47
N GLY A 14 3.50 2.99 1.44
CA GLY A 14 3.15 2.24 2.65
C GLY A 14 3.58 0.77 2.67
N TYR A 15 4.42 0.36 1.76
CA TYR A 15 4.90 -1.02 1.57
C TYR A 15 6.15 -1.31 2.41
N TYR A 16 6.44 -2.61 2.58
CA TYR A 16 7.63 -3.13 3.27
C TYR A 16 8.77 -3.42 2.30
N GLY A 17 10.01 -3.41 2.82
CA GLY A 17 11.21 -3.86 2.12
C GLY A 17 11.73 -2.89 1.06
N ARG A 18 11.14 -1.70 0.94
CA ARG A 18 11.51 -0.69 -0.05
C ARG A 18 11.30 0.71 0.53
N ILE A 19 12.19 1.62 0.20
CA ILE A 19 12.07 3.04 0.56
C ILE A 19 12.56 3.88 -0.61
N PHE A 20 11.81 4.90 -0.98
CA PHE A 20 12.21 5.78 -2.07
C PHE A 20 13.23 6.82 -1.63
N THR A 21 14.09 7.20 -2.55
CA THR A 21 14.90 8.41 -2.47
C THR A 21 14.04 9.65 -2.71
N TRP A 22 14.53 10.82 -2.30
CA TRP A 22 13.80 12.08 -2.56
C TRP A 22 13.57 12.36 -4.05
N PRO A 23 14.55 12.15 -4.97
CA PRO A 23 14.31 12.27 -6.42
C PRO A 23 13.20 11.34 -6.94
N GLU A 24 13.10 10.11 -6.44
CA GLU A 24 12.03 9.17 -6.80
C GLU A 24 10.66 9.67 -6.33
N ARG A 25 10.55 10.16 -5.09
CA ARG A 25 9.33 10.80 -4.58
C ARG A 25 8.90 11.99 -5.42
N HIS A 26 9.85 12.85 -5.82
CA HIS A 26 9.55 13.96 -6.74
C HIS A 26 9.04 13.47 -8.10
N SER A 27 9.51 12.34 -8.60
CA SER A 27 9.00 11.73 -9.83
C SER A 27 7.55 11.27 -9.67
N ILE A 28 7.20 10.69 -8.51
CA ILE A 28 5.82 10.29 -8.20
C ILE A 28 4.89 11.49 -8.13
N ILE A 29 5.21 12.56 -7.39
CA ILE A 29 4.31 13.72 -7.29
C ILE A 29 4.08 14.39 -8.65
N LYS A 30 5.11 14.49 -9.49
CA LYS A 30 4.98 14.99 -10.87
C LYS A 30 4.04 14.09 -11.70
N LYS A 31 4.11 12.78 -11.51
CA LYS A 31 3.21 11.83 -12.18
C LYS A 31 1.80 11.94 -11.63
N LEU A 32 1.60 12.09 -10.32
CA LEU A 32 0.29 12.30 -9.70
C LEU A 32 -0.43 13.49 -10.32
N ASN A 33 0.24 14.64 -10.39
CA ASN A 33 -0.32 15.83 -11.04
C ASN A 33 -0.74 15.55 -12.50
N LYS A 34 0.13 14.91 -13.30
CA LYS A 34 -0.18 14.54 -14.70
C LYS A 34 -1.35 13.57 -14.83
N CYS A 35 -1.60 12.76 -13.79
CA CYS A 35 -2.68 11.78 -13.75
C CYS A 35 -3.96 12.31 -13.06
N ASN A 36 -3.99 13.59 -12.66
CA ASN A 36 -5.07 14.23 -11.92
C ASN A 36 -5.33 13.60 -10.53
N PHE A 37 -4.28 13.06 -9.92
CA PHE A 37 -4.26 12.71 -8.50
C PHE A 37 -3.71 13.89 -7.70
N ASN A 38 -4.17 14.03 -6.46
CA ASN A 38 -3.91 15.23 -5.67
C ASN A 38 -3.23 14.98 -4.31
N THR A 39 -2.87 13.74 -4.00
CA THR A 39 -2.35 13.43 -2.67
C THR A 39 -1.24 12.38 -2.72
N TYR A 40 -0.16 12.65 -1.99
CA TYR A 40 0.92 11.71 -1.69
C TYR A 40 0.92 11.42 -0.19
N PHE A 41 0.96 10.16 0.22
CA PHE A 41 1.04 9.77 1.61
C PHE A 41 2.40 9.12 1.91
N TYR A 42 3.21 9.81 2.72
CA TYR A 42 4.50 9.35 3.21
C TYR A 42 4.29 8.50 4.47
N CYS A 43 4.45 7.19 4.36
CA CYS A 43 4.40 6.26 5.49
C CYS A 43 5.22 4.98 5.23
N PRO A 44 6.48 5.09 4.72
CA PRO A 44 7.28 3.91 4.40
C PRO A 44 7.60 3.11 5.65
N LYS A 45 7.30 1.80 5.62
CA LYS A 45 7.50 0.90 6.77
C LYS A 45 8.97 0.74 7.16
N ASP A 46 9.89 0.95 6.20
CA ASP A 46 11.34 0.88 6.41
C ASP A 46 11.97 2.19 6.93
N ASP A 47 11.18 3.25 7.09
CA ASP A 47 11.63 4.43 7.85
C ASP A 47 11.51 4.14 9.35
N LEU A 48 12.65 3.88 9.97
CA LEU A 48 12.71 3.54 11.40
C LEU A 48 12.05 4.59 12.28
N LYS A 49 12.16 5.88 11.94
CA LYS A 49 11.61 6.99 12.74
C LYS A 49 10.13 7.25 12.50
N HIS A 50 9.56 6.63 11.48
CA HIS A 50 8.13 6.58 11.26
C HIS A 50 7.45 5.57 12.21
N ARG A 51 8.12 4.43 12.51
CA ARG A 51 7.48 3.30 13.18
C ARG A 51 8.24 2.79 14.42
N ILE A 52 9.45 2.22 14.24
CA ILE A 52 10.18 1.52 15.32
C ILE A 52 10.75 2.52 16.32
N ASN A 53 11.45 3.53 15.83
CA ASN A 53 12.08 4.57 16.63
C ASN A 53 11.27 5.87 16.57
N TRP A 54 9.95 5.79 16.61
CA TRP A 54 9.05 6.92 16.40
C TRP A 54 9.24 8.06 17.42
N ARG A 55 9.83 7.77 18.59
CA ARG A 55 10.16 8.79 19.62
C ARG A 55 11.36 9.65 19.25
N GLU A 56 12.23 9.16 18.35
CA GLU A 56 13.42 9.90 17.92
C GLU A 56 13.08 11.01 16.93
N ASP A 57 13.68 12.18 17.10
CA ASP A 57 13.53 13.28 16.16
C ASP A 57 14.23 12.98 14.82
N TYR A 58 13.64 13.45 13.73
CA TYR A 58 14.36 13.55 12.46
C TYR A 58 15.43 14.64 12.54
N ASN A 59 16.56 14.43 11.88
CA ASN A 59 17.61 15.44 11.78
C ASN A 59 17.23 16.56 10.81
N ASN A 60 17.95 17.68 10.90
CA ASN A 60 17.68 18.87 10.08
C ASN A 60 17.81 18.62 8.58
N GLN A 61 18.74 17.75 8.15
CA GLN A 61 18.91 17.41 6.74
C GLN A 61 17.65 16.71 6.17
N TRP A 62 17.11 15.74 6.91
CA TRP A 62 15.90 15.03 6.53
C TRP A 62 14.68 15.95 6.54
N LEU A 63 14.54 16.78 7.59
CA LEU A 63 13.44 17.76 7.68
C LEU A 63 13.48 18.78 6.54
N SER A 64 14.68 19.26 6.19
CA SER A 64 14.87 20.15 5.03
C SER A 64 14.45 19.46 3.72
N ALA A 65 14.81 18.19 3.54
CA ALA A 65 14.44 17.44 2.36
C ALA A 65 12.91 17.20 2.28
N LEU A 66 12.25 16.87 3.40
CA LEU A 66 10.77 16.77 3.45
C LEU A 66 10.10 18.12 3.19
N ASN A 67 10.63 19.21 3.77
CA ASN A 67 10.10 20.56 3.52
C ASN A 67 10.17 20.92 2.03
N ASN A 68 11.32 20.70 1.39
CA ASN A 68 11.48 20.91 -0.05
C ASN A 68 10.51 20.07 -0.86
N PHE A 69 10.29 18.83 -0.44
CA PHE A 69 9.31 17.92 -1.08
C PHE A 69 7.88 18.44 -0.94
N CYS A 70 7.47 18.84 0.28
CA CYS A 70 6.13 19.41 0.52
C CYS A 70 5.90 20.69 -0.29
N ASN A 71 6.89 21.57 -0.38
CA ASN A 71 6.79 22.80 -1.18
C ASN A 71 6.65 22.48 -2.67
N SER A 72 7.49 21.59 -3.21
CA SER A 72 7.40 21.15 -4.61
C SER A 72 6.05 20.47 -4.92
N ALA A 73 5.50 19.71 -4.00
CA ALA A 73 4.19 19.09 -4.15
C ALA A 73 3.08 20.16 -4.17
N LYS A 74 3.13 21.12 -3.27
CA LYS A 74 2.18 22.22 -3.18
C LYS A 74 2.15 23.08 -4.45
N GLU A 75 3.31 23.38 -5.04
CA GLU A 75 3.43 24.12 -6.30
C GLU A 75 2.68 23.48 -7.47
N ILE A 76 2.54 22.15 -7.44
CA ILE A 76 1.82 21.38 -8.45
C ILE A 76 0.48 20.84 -7.96
N ASN A 77 -0.10 21.43 -6.90
CA ASN A 77 -1.39 21.07 -6.32
C ASN A 77 -1.49 19.62 -5.84
N VAL A 78 -0.41 19.07 -5.29
CA VAL A 78 -0.38 17.76 -4.62
C VAL A 78 -0.19 17.97 -3.12
N ASN A 79 -1.11 17.43 -2.32
CA ASN A 79 -1.02 17.42 -0.86
C ASN A 79 -0.07 16.32 -0.38
N VAL A 80 0.67 16.58 0.68
CA VAL A 80 1.53 15.58 1.32
C VAL A 80 0.96 15.24 2.70
N LEU A 81 0.53 13.99 2.87
CA LEU A 81 0.20 13.43 4.17
C LEU A 81 1.45 12.76 4.74
N VAL A 82 1.64 12.83 6.07
CA VAL A 82 2.78 12.18 6.73
C VAL A 82 2.29 11.31 7.88
N GLY A 83 2.69 10.04 7.89
CA GLY A 83 2.31 9.06 8.88
C GLY A 83 3.19 9.06 10.11
N ILE A 84 2.63 8.65 11.25
CA ILE A 84 3.33 8.27 12.47
C ILE A 84 2.68 6.99 12.97
N SER A 85 3.47 5.91 13.15
CA SER A 85 2.99 4.58 13.55
C SER A 85 3.59 4.15 14.91
N PRO A 86 3.08 4.67 16.04
CA PRO A 86 3.65 4.41 17.36
C PRO A 86 3.20 3.08 17.97
N GLY A 87 2.24 2.39 17.36
CA GLY A 87 1.45 1.32 17.98
C GLY A 87 2.22 0.08 18.44
N LEU A 88 3.45 -0.15 17.95
CA LEU A 88 4.24 -1.32 18.35
C LEU A 88 4.61 -1.31 19.84
N ASP A 89 4.90 -0.14 20.40
CA ASP A 89 5.40 0.00 21.77
C ASP A 89 4.86 1.23 22.51
N TYR A 90 3.84 1.91 21.97
CA TYR A 90 3.15 3.00 22.65
C TYR A 90 2.51 2.50 23.94
N SER A 91 2.78 3.19 25.02
CA SER A 91 2.20 2.85 26.33
C SER A 91 1.21 3.92 26.80
N PHE A 92 -0.06 3.55 26.89
CA PHE A 92 -1.11 4.41 27.44
C PHE A 92 -0.91 4.77 28.94
N LEU A 93 0.05 4.13 29.61
CA LEU A 93 0.40 4.38 31.01
C LEU A 93 1.60 5.32 31.16
N ARG A 94 2.39 5.55 30.10
CA ARG A 94 3.55 6.44 30.12
C ARG A 94 3.15 7.83 29.64
N LYS A 95 3.15 8.80 30.54
CA LYS A 95 2.86 10.20 30.19
C LYS A 95 3.76 10.73 29.07
N ASN A 96 5.04 10.41 29.11
CA ASN A 96 6.01 10.89 28.13
C ASN A 96 5.76 10.37 26.71
N ASP A 97 5.04 9.27 26.51
CA ASP A 97 4.77 8.75 25.15
C ASP A 97 3.82 9.67 24.39
N PHE A 98 2.85 10.26 25.05
CA PHE A 98 1.97 11.24 24.42
C PHE A 98 2.72 12.55 24.10
N ASP A 99 3.55 13.03 25.01
CA ASP A 99 4.37 14.24 24.79
C ASP A 99 5.33 14.04 23.60
N ASN A 100 5.97 12.86 23.50
CA ASN A 100 6.82 12.49 22.37
C ASN A 100 6.03 12.42 21.04
N LEU A 101 4.80 11.91 21.07
CA LEU A 101 3.93 11.84 19.90
C LEU A 101 3.56 13.23 19.39
N ILE A 102 3.18 14.14 20.30
CA ILE A 102 2.90 15.55 19.95
C ILE A 102 4.16 16.21 19.36
N LYS A 103 5.31 16.06 20.03
CA LYS A 103 6.58 16.62 19.54
C LYS A 103 6.91 16.14 18.13
N LYS A 104 6.79 14.82 17.86
CA LYS A 104 7.00 14.24 16.54
C LYS A 104 6.04 14.82 15.51
N ALA A 105 4.74 14.90 15.85
CA ALA A 105 3.73 15.42 14.95
C ALA A 105 3.98 16.90 14.60
N LEU A 106 4.33 17.74 15.58
CA LEU A 106 4.68 19.12 15.37
C LEU A 106 5.94 19.28 14.50
N GLN A 107 6.96 18.44 14.73
CA GLN A 107 8.18 18.41 13.90
C GLN A 107 7.83 18.14 12.43
N LEU A 108 6.98 17.16 12.16
CA LEU A 108 6.55 16.81 10.80
C LEU A 108 5.65 17.91 10.19
N LYS A 109 4.77 18.51 10.99
CA LYS A 109 3.92 19.63 10.53
C LYS A 109 4.75 20.85 10.13
N SER A 110 5.84 21.15 10.82
CA SER A 110 6.73 22.29 10.51
C SER A 110 7.36 22.21 9.12
N THR A 111 7.36 21.01 8.50
CA THR A 111 7.87 20.81 7.12
C THR A 111 6.86 21.16 6.02
N GLY A 112 5.65 21.60 6.38
CA GLY A 112 4.59 21.90 5.40
C GLY A 112 3.71 20.71 5.04
N ALA A 113 3.79 19.59 5.77
CA ALA A 113 2.88 18.46 5.62
C ALA A 113 1.42 18.91 5.77
N SER A 114 0.55 18.51 4.84
CA SER A 114 -0.85 18.93 4.79
C SER A 114 -1.65 18.38 5.96
N LYS A 115 -1.44 17.10 6.31
CA LYS A 115 -2.06 16.42 7.45
C LYS A 115 -1.12 15.39 8.05
N ILE A 116 -1.29 15.16 9.35
CA ILE A 116 -0.72 14.02 10.06
C ILE A 116 -1.68 12.84 9.97
N VAL A 117 -1.15 11.64 9.81
CA VAL A 117 -1.90 10.37 9.86
C VAL A 117 -1.38 9.54 11.01
N LEU A 118 -2.21 9.29 12.01
CA LEU A 118 -1.88 8.38 13.10
C LEU A 118 -2.20 6.94 12.69
N MET A 119 -1.22 6.04 12.77
CA MET A 119 -1.34 4.70 12.22
C MET A 119 -1.21 3.62 13.29
N PHE A 120 -2.16 2.68 13.29
CA PHE A 120 -2.18 1.50 14.16
C PHE A 120 -2.18 0.18 13.37
N ASP A 121 -1.96 0.24 12.05
CA ASP A 121 -1.92 -0.94 11.20
C ASP A 121 -0.72 -1.84 11.52
N ASP A 122 -0.90 -3.13 11.23
CA ASP A 122 0.13 -4.19 11.38
C ASP A 122 0.78 -4.25 12.77
N ILE A 123 0.00 -4.06 13.80
CA ILE A 123 0.42 -4.24 15.20
C ILE A 123 -0.35 -5.39 15.83
N PRO A 124 0.26 -6.13 16.80
CA PRO A 124 -0.45 -7.15 17.54
C PRO A 124 -1.58 -6.53 18.37
N PRO A 125 -2.64 -7.30 18.67
CA PRO A 125 -3.68 -6.85 19.58
C PRO A 125 -3.09 -6.41 20.93
N TYR A 126 -3.56 -5.28 21.44
CA TYR A 126 -3.15 -4.79 22.75
C TYR A 126 -3.70 -5.71 23.83
N ARG A 127 -2.85 -6.55 24.42
CA ARG A 127 -3.24 -7.58 25.41
C ARG A 127 -3.25 -7.11 26.84
N SER A 128 -3.00 -5.84 27.13
CA SER A 128 -2.92 -5.45 28.55
C SER A 128 -4.31 -5.32 29.18
N CYS A 129 -4.70 -6.37 29.92
CA CYS A 129 -5.62 -6.24 31.05
C CYS A 129 -5.10 -5.28 32.13
N VAL A 130 -4.05 -4.51 31.85
CA VAL A 130 -3.29 -3.69 32.80
C VAL A 130 -3.74 -2.23 32.80
N ASP A 131 -4.57 -1.81 31.85
CA ASP A 131 -5.17 -0.48 31.99
C ASP A 131 -6.26 -0.53 33.06
N LYS A 132 -5.95 0.03 34.25
CA LYS A 132 -6.88 0.17 35.38
C LYS A 132 -8.20 0.87 35.02
N ARG A 133 -8.25 1.48 33.80
CA ARG A 133 -9.44 2.15 33.26
C ARG A 133 -10.44 1.20 32.62
N CYS A 134 -10.13 -0.10 32.50
CA CYS A 134 -10.98 -1.12 31.85
C CYS A 134 -11.49 -0.72 30.45
N LYS A 135 -10.71 0.05 29.69
CA LYS A 135 -11.10 0.49 28.35
C LYS A 135 -10.71 -0.52 27.31
N SER A 136 -11.55 -0.69 26.29
CA SER A 136 -11.23 -1.52 25.12
C SER A 136 -10.11 -0.88 24.29
N GLU A 137 -9.34 -1.70 23.59
CA GLU A 137 -8.28 -1.25 22.68
C GLU A 137 -8.79 -0.21 21.67
N GLY A 138 -9.96 -0.45 21.07
CA GLY A 138 -10.57 0.49 20.13
C GLY A 138 -10.84 1.86 20.75
N SER A 139 -11.33 1.90 22.01
CA SER A 139 -11.54 3.15 22.73
C SER A 139 -10.23 3.89 23.01
N LEU A 140 -9.18 3.17 23.40
CA LEU A 140 -7.86 3.76 23.68
C LEU A 140 -7.23 4.38 22.41
N HIS A 141 -7.32 3.69 21.27
CA HIS A 141 -6.82 4.20 19.99
C HIS A 141 -7.62 5.43 19.53
N ALA A 142 -8.94 5.43 19.69
CA ALA A 142 -9.78 6.59 19.36
C ALA A 142 -9.46 7.79 20.25
N GLU A 143 -9.31 7.58 21.57
CA GLU A 143 -8.93 8.64 22.50
C GLU A 143 -7.56 9.23 22.18
N LEU A 144 -6.58 8.39 21.82
CA LEU A 144 -5.26 8.86 21.41
C LEU A 144 -5.35 9.74 20.15
N ALA A 145 -6.13 9.31 19.15
CA ALA A 145 -6.35 10.09 17.95
C ALA A 145 -7.05 11.43 18.24
N ASN A 146 -8.10 11.42 19.08
CA ASN A 146 -8.80 12.63 19.50
C ASN A 146 -7.86 13.60 20.23
N SER A 147 -7.07 13.07 21.18
CA SER A 147 -6.13 13.88 21.98
C SER A 147 -5.05 14.49 21.11
N LEU A 148 -4.52 13.74 20.13
CA LEU A 148 -3.53 14.26 19.19
C LEU A 148 -4.14 15.36 18.30
N SER A 149 -5.35 15.17 17.79
CA SER A 149 -6.07 16.18 16.99
C SER A 149 -6.27 17.48 17.79
N ILE A 150 -6.66 17.37 19.05
CA ILE A 150 -6.82 18.52 19.95
C ILE A 150 -5.46 19.22 20.19
N ALA A 151 -4.42 18.46 20.51
CA ALA A 151 -3.08 19.01 20.77
C ALA A 151 -2.48 19.73 19.56
N LEU A 152 -2.78 19.27 18.35
CA LEU A 152 -2.37 19.91 17.09
C LEU A 152 -3.32 21.05 16.67
N SER A 153 -4.46 21.22 17.32
CA SER A 153 -5.54 22.15 16.93
C SER A 153 -5.97 21.98 15.47
N GLU A 154 -5.95 20.75 14.96
CA GLU A 154 -6.37 20.42 13.59
C GLU A 154 -6.91 18.99 13.46
N ASP A 155 -7.72 18.77 12.42
CA ASP A 155 -8.19 17.43 12.09
C ASP A 155 -7.04 16.59 11.53
N ILE A 156 -6.85 15.40 12.07
CA ILE A 156 -5.89 14.41 11.60
C ILE A 156 -6.59 13.28 10.84
N PHE A 157 -5.80 12.42 10.21
CA PHE A 157 -6.29 11.17 9.66
C PHE A 157 -5.82 10.00 10.52
N VAL A 158 -6.48 8.84 10.40
CA VAL A 158 -6.15 7.67 11.19
C VAL A 158 -6.24 6.39 10.36
N VAL A 159 -5.34 5.45 10.61
CA VAL A 159 -5.43 4.06 10.16
C VAL A 159 -5.69 3.21 11.41
N PRO A 160 -6.88 2.60 11.58
CA PRO A 160 -7.17 1.75 12.73
C PRO A 160 -6.39 0.43 12.65
N ARG A 161 -6.23 -0.30 13.76
CA ARG A 161 -5.61 -1.63 13.76
C ARG A 161 -6.41 -2.63 12.91
N ILE A 162 -7.72 -2.59 13.04
CA ILE A 162 -8.63 -3.34 12.15
C ILE A 162 -8.96 -2.42 10.97
N TYR A 163 -8.13 -2.45 9.96
CA TYR A 163 -8.25 -1.63 8.75
C TYR A 163 -8.93 -2.34 7.58
N SER A 164 -9.37 -3.59 7.79
CA SER A 164 -10.13 -4.42 6.82
C SER A 164 -11.09 -5.34 7.56
N ASP A 165 -12.22 -5.68 6.93
CA ASP A 165 -13.22 -6.59 7.52
C ASP A 165 -12.62 -7.98 7.80
N GLU A 166 -11.67 -8.46 6.98
CA GLU A 166 -11.03 -9.77 7.18
C GLU A 166 -10.13 -9.86 8.43
N LEU A 167 -9.80 -8.73 9.04
CA LEU A 167 -9.08 -8.67 10.31
C LEU A 167 -10.00 -8.73 11.54
N ILE A 168 -11.31 -8.79 11.32
CA ILE A 168 -12.30 -8.86 12.40
C ILE A 168 -12.34 -10.31 12.90
N GLU A 169 -11.85 -10.53 14.11
CA GLU A 169 -11.96 -11.80 14.82
C GLU A 169 -13.35 -11.97 15.45
N ASP A 170 -13.76 -13.21 15.73
CA ASP A 170 -15.01 -13.50 16.44
C ASP A 170 -15.05 -12.76 17.79
N LYS A 171 -16.21 -12.13 18.05
CA LYS A 171 -16.45 -11.31 19.26
C LYS A 171 -15.56 -10.06 19.39
N CYS A 172 -14.87 -9.64 18.31
CA CYS A 172 -14.06 -8.45 18.31
C CYS A 172 -14.93 -7.18 18.29
N THR A 173 -14.91 -6.40 19.36
CA THR A 173 -15.63 -5.12 19.48
C THR A 173 -14.75 -3.91 19.16
N TYR A 174 -13.56 -4.12 18.57
CA TYR A 174 -12.60 -3.06 18.30
C TYR A 174 -13.19 -1.91 17.48
N LEU A 175 -13.74 -2.21 16.29
CA LEU A 175 -14.27 -1.19 15.39
C LEU A 175 -15.47 -0.45 15.98
N GLU A 176 -16.36 -1.15 16.69
CA GLU A 176 -17.50 -0.53 17.35
C GLU A 176 -17.06 0.48 18.40
N ASN A 177 -16.14 0.07 19.27
CA ASN A 177 -15.61 0.91 20.33
C ASN A 177 -14.75 2.06 19.77
N PHE A 178 -13.94 1.78 18.74
CA PHE A 178 -13.14 2.79 18.06
C PHE A 178 -14.04 3.87 17.45
N ASN A 179 -15.01 3.47 16.63
CA ASN A 179 -15.88 4.38 15.89
C ASN A 179 -16.85 5.15 16.79
N LYS A 180 -17.30 4.53 17.91
CA LYS A 180 -18.15 5.19 18.91
C LYS A 180 -17.42 6.35 19.61
N ASN A 181 -16.12 6.21 19.83
CA ASN A 181 -15.33 7.17 20.60
C ASN A 181 -14.54 8.14 19.73
N LEU A 182 -14.40 7.89 18.42
CA LEU A 182 -13.62 8.73 17.52
C LEU A 182 -14.39 10.02 17.16
N ASN A 183 -13.73 11.17 17.25
CA ASN A 183 -14.28 12.45 16.83
C ASN A 183 -14.65 12.41 15.34
N LYS A 184 -15.84 12.94 15.00
CA LYS A 184 -16.42 12.86 13.65
C LYS A 184 -15.61 13.56 12.56
N ASN A 185 -14.77 14.51 12.92
CA ASN A 185 -13.92 15.26 12.00
C ASN A 185 -12.67 14.47 11.57
N ILE A 186 -12.31 13.41 12.29
CA ILE A 186 -11.15 12.58 11.96
C ILE A 186 -11.50 11.64 10.81
N THR A 187 -10.69 11.66 9.76
CA THR A 187 -10.86 10.82 8.58
C THR A 187 -10.18 9.46 8.79
N ILE A 188 -10.83 8.38 8.35
CA ILE A 188 -10.37 7.00 8.54
C ILE A 188 -9.88 6.43 7.20
N PHE A 189 -8.70 5.80 7.18
CA PHE A 189 -8.28 4.93 6.09
C PHE A 189 -8.79 3.50 6.32
N TYR A 190 -9.30 2.85 5.28
CA TYR A 190 -9.85 1.49 5.37
C TYR A 190 -9.75 0.74 4.04
N CYS A 191 -9.37 -0.55 4.07
CA CYS A 191 -9.17 -1.37 2.87
C CYS A 191 -10.45 -2.06 2.36
N GLY A 192 -11.55 -2.01 3.13
CA GLY A 192 -12.79 -2.69 2.77
C GLY A 192 -12.85 -4.12 3.29
N LYS A 193 -13.53 -5.02 2.55
CA LYS A 193 -13.75 -6.41 2.97
C LYS A 193 -12.46 -7.21 3.14
N LYS A 194 -11.47 -6.94 2.28
CA LYS A 194 -10.18 -7.62 2.29
C LYS A 194 -9.06 -6.58 2.28
N ILE A 195 -7.90 -6.93 2.82
CA ILE A 195 -6.69 -6.11 2.71
C ILE A 195 -6.37 -5.85 1.25
N ILE A 196 -6.55 -6.88 0.40
CA ILE A 196 -6.47 -6.76 -1.05
C ILE A 196 -7.86 -7.01 -1.62
N SER A 197 -8.67 -5.96 -1.65
CA SER A 197 -10.05 -6.06 -2.15
C SER A 197 -10.10 -6.30 -3.64
N ASP A 198 -10.98 -7.20 -4.06
CA ASP A 198 -11.23 -7.54 -5.46
C ASP A 198 -11.86 -6.37 -6.23
N THR A 199 -12.63 -5.55 -5.54
CA THR A 199 -13.29 -4.35 -6.07
C THR A 199 -13.21 -3.23 -5.04
N ASN A 200 -13.48 -1.97 -5.45
CA ASN A 200 -13.66 -0.86 -4.50
C ASN A 200 -15.06 -0.25 -4.61
N LYS A 201 -16.08 -1.09 -4.64
CA LYS A 201 -17.48 -0.66 -4.62
C LYS A 201 -17.86 -0.12 -3.24
N LYS A 202 -18.91 0.71 -3.18
CA LYS A 202 -19.44 1.21 -1.89
C LYS A 202 -19.77 0.08 -0.90
N SER A 203 -20.17 -1.10 -1.42
CA SER A 203 -20.46 -2.31 -0.62
C SER A 203 -19.24 -2.86 0.13
N GLU A 204 -18.02 -2.56 -0.31
CA GLU A 204 -16.80 -2.94 0.41
C GLU A 204 -16.65 -2.23 1.76
N LEU A 205 -17.34 -1.12 1.96
CA LEU A 205 -17.32 -0.33 3.18
C LEU A 205 -18.57 -0.51 4.06
N ASN A 206 -19.41 -1.51 3.77
CA ASN A 206 -20.69 -1.66 4.46
C ASN A 206 -20.55 -1.92 5.96
N ILE A 207 -19.53 -2.70 6.39
CA ILE A 207 -19.35 -3.03 7.81
C ILE A 207 -18.91 -1.78 8.57
N ILE A 208 -17.84 -1.13 8.14
CA ILE A 208 -17.37 0.07 8.84
C ILE A 208 -18.41 1.19 8.83
N ARG A 209 -19.17 1.37 7.75
CA ARG A 209 -20.22 2.39 7.64
C ARG A 209 -21.42 2.17 8.55
N LYS A 210 -21.62 0.96 9.07
CA LYS A 210 -22.66 0.69 10.08
C LYS A 210 -22.29 1.26 11.46
N THR A 211 -21.00 1.45 11.72
CA THR A 211 -20.48 1.84 13.03
C THR A 211 -19.95 3.27 13.06
N THR A 212 -19.73 3.91 11.91
CA THR A 212 -19.19 5.27 11.84
C THR A 212 -19.86 6.15 10.80
N SER A 213 -19.96 7.45 11.12
CA SER A 213 -20.29 8.53 10.18
C SER A 213 -19.06 9.31 9.70
N ASN A 214 -17.87 8.95 10.15
CA ASN A 214 -16.62 9.59 9.77
C ASN A 214 -16.36 9.46 8.25
N HIS A 215 -15.63 10.41 7.71
CA HIS A 215 -15.16 10.32 6.34
C HIS A 215 -14.18 9.16 6.18
N ILE A 216 -14.33 8.36 5.12
CA ILE A 216 -13.50 7.17 4.87
C ILE A 216 -12.75 7.37 3.56
N ILE A 217 -11.43 7.17 3.60
CA ILE A 217 -10.57 7.03 2.44
C ILE A 217 -10.31 5.53 2.23
N PHE A 218 -10.59 5.05 1.02
CA PHE A 218 -10.29 3.68 0.65
C PHE A 218 -8.79 3.53 0.40
N TRP A 219 -8.14 2.64 1.15
CA TRP A 219 -6.74 2.24 0.95
C TRP A 219 -6.73 1.03 0.01
N ASP A 220 -6.29 1.21 -1.22
CA ASP A 220 -6.33 0.17 -2.26
C ASP A 220 -4.98 -0.50 -2.46
N ASN A 221 -4.89 -1.77 -2.11
CA ASN A 221 -3.71 -2.62 -2.24
C ASN A 221 -3.72 -3.50 -3.50
N LEU A 222 -4.51 -3.17 -4.54
CA LEU A 222 -4.61 -4.02 -5.74
C LEU A 222 -3.25 -4.41 -6.33
N TYR A 223 -2.35 -3.45 -6.41
CA TYR A 223 -1.02 -3.63 -7.00
C TYR A 223 0.08 -3.93 -5.97
N ALA A 224 -0.22 -3.91 -4.67
CA ALA A 224 0.76 -4.22 -3.65
C ALA A 224 1.30 -5.65 -3.79
N ASN A 225 2.61 -5.82 -3.62
CA ASN A 225 3.28 -7.11 -3.77
C ASN A 225 4.37 -7.39 -2.73
N ASP A 226 4.52 -6.54 -1.74
CA ASP A 226 5.49 -6.70 -0.65
C ASP A 226 5.24 -7.96 0.19
N TYR A 227 3.98 -8.38 0.32
CA TYR A 227 3.56 -9.61 0.98
C TYR A 227 3.75 -10.87 0.12
N CYS A 228 4.01 -10.73 -1.19
CA CYS A 228 4.17 -11.82 -2.15
C CYS A 228 5.27 -11.48 -3.18
N PRO A 229 6.56 -11.61 -2.80
CA PRO A 229 7.70 -11.12 -3.61
C PRO A 229 7.83 -11.74 -5.01
N SER A 230 7.20 -12.88 -5.28
CA SER A 230 7.19 -13.53 -6.59
C SER A 230 6.10 -13.01 -7.53
N ARG A 231 5.24 -12.09 -7.06
CA ARG A 231 4.07 -11.61 -7.76
C ARG A 231 4.23 -10.16 -8.21
N LEU A 232 3.88 -9.90 -9.45
CA LEU A 232 3.75 -8.56 -10.01
C LEU A 232 2.41 -8.47 -10.74
N PHE A 233 1.58 -7.49 -10.37
CA PHE A 233 0.36 -7.21 -11.11
C PHE A 233 0.56 -6.02 -12.02
N ILE A 234 0.28 -6.24 -13.30
CA ILE A 234 0.28 -5.22 -14.35
C ILE A 234 -0.93 -5.48 -15.23
N GLY A 235 -2.02 -4.85 -14.91
CA GLY A 235 -3.26 -5.04 -15.64
C GLY A 235 -4.22 -3.87 -15.40
N PRO A 236 -5.36 -3.88 -16.07
CA PRO A 236 -6.32 -2.78 -16.00
C PRO A 236 -6.91 -2.60 -14.60
N TYR A 237 -7.17 -1.36 -14.25
CA TYR A 237 -7.85 -0.98 -13.00
C TYR A 237 -9.36 -1.13 -13.17
N ILE A 238 -9.85 -2.38 -13.25
CA ILE A 238 -11.25 -2.71 -13.55
C ILE A 238 -12.03 -3.07 -12.28
N GLY A 239 -13.35 -2.83 -12.32
CA GLY A 239 -14.23 -3.06 -11.18
C GLY A 239 -14.02 -2.07 -10.04
N ARG A 240 -13.16 -1.10 -10.28
CA ARG A 240 -12.82 -0.01 -9.39
C ARG A 240 -13.22 1.30 -10.06
N LYS A 241 -14.22 1.95 -9.51
CA LYS A 241 -14.38 3.37 -9.82
C LYS A 241 -13.39 4.07 -8.91
N VAL A 242 -12.59 5.00 -9.44
CA VAL A 242 -11.89 5.95 -8.59
C VAL A 242 -12.99 6.66 -7.83
N PHE A 243 -13.30 6.16 -6.65
CA PHE A 243 -14.18 6.86 -5.74
C PHE A 243 -13.47 8.15 -5.39
N ASN A 244 -14.24 9.19 -5.27
CA ASN A 244 -13.86 10.34 -4.51
C ASN A 244 -13.38 9.83 -3.14
N ASN A 245 -12.07 9.81 -2.89
CA ASN A 245 -11.41 9.29 -1.70
C ASN A 245 -10.88 7.84 -1.82
N THR A 246 -10.00 7.63 -2.79
CA THR A 246 -9.23 6.38 -2.92
C THR A 246 -7.74 6.71 -3.04
N MET A 247 -6.93 6.05 -2.23
CA MET A 247 -5.47 6.13 -2.33
C MET A 247 -4.89 4.74 -2.57
N ILE A 248 -3.91 4.65 -3.43
CA ILE A 248 -3.35 3.41 -3.94
C ILE A 248 -1.99 3.16 -3.32
N ASN A 249 -1.82 1.98 -2.72
CA ASN A 249 -0.56 1.46 -2.22
C ASN A 249 -0.03 0.43 -3.23
N PRO A 250 0.92 0.79 -4.12
CA PRO A 250 1.36 -0.08 -5.20
C PRO A 250 2.58 -0.93 -4.82
N THR A 251 3.59 -1.03 -5.71
CA THR A 251 4.66 -2.01 -5.57
C THR A 251 5.90 -1.51 -4.85
N GLY A 252 6.13 -0.20 -4.81
CA GLY A 252 7.41 0.39 -4.37
C GLY A 252 8.56 0.21 -5.37
N LEU A 253 8.27 -0.21 -6.60
CA LEU A 253 9.19 -0.24 -7.73
C LEU A 253 8.94 1.03 -8.55
N ILE A 254 9.89 1.96 -8.53
CA ILE A 254 9.63 3.33 -9.01
C ILE A 254 9.12 3.40 -10.45
N LYS A 255 9.72 2.66 -11.39
CA LYS A 255 9.30 2.69 -12.80
C LYS A 255 7.96 1.99 -13.01
N THR A 256 7.76 0.89 -12.30
CA THR A 256 6.51 0.15 -12.27
C THR A 256 5.38 1.01 -11.70
N ASP A 257 5.62 1.72 -10.61
CA ASP A 257 4.60 2.57 -9.97
C ASP A 257 4.22 3.77 -10.85
N LEU A 258 5.19 4.37 -11.56
CA LEU A 258 4.90 5.42 -12.55
C LEU A 258 4.03 4.89 -13.71
N LEU A 259 4.27 3.65 -14.15
CA LEU A 259 3.45 2.96 -15.15
C LEU A 259 2.05 2.64 -14.60
N ILE A 260 1.94 2.14 -13.37
CA ILE A 260 0.66 1.84 -12.71
C ILE A 260 -0.23 3.11 -12.63
N LEU A 261 0.34 4.27 -12.32
CA LEU A 261 -0.43 5.51 -12.33
C LEU A 261 -1.00 5.87 -13.72
N ASP A 262 -0.26 5.60 -14.81
CA ASP A 262 -0.79 5.73 -16.18
C ASP A 262 -1.89 4.70 -16.46
N LEU A 263 -1.70 3.44 -16.04
CA LEU A 263 -2.70 2.38 -16.16
C LEU A 263 -4.03 2.78 -15.52
N ILE A 264 -3.96 3.27 -14.29
CA ILE A 264 -5.15 3.70 -13.54
C ILE A 264 -5.84 4.86 -14.24
N LYS A 265 -5.07 5.90 -14.63
CA LYS A 265 -5.61 7.06 -15.36
C LYS A 265 -6.36 6.64 -16.62
N LEU A 266 -5.78 5.75 -17.44
CA LEU A 266 -6.40 5.32 -18.68
C LEU A 266 -7.61 4.42 -18.43
N SER A 267 -7.52 3.48 -17.48
CA SER A 267 -8.62 2.60 -17.10
C SER A 267 -9.85 3.39 -16.62
N VAL A 268 -9.63 4.39 -15.76
CA VAL A 268 -10.71 5.25 -15.23
C VAL A 268 -11.34 6.11 -16.32
N SER A 269 -10.54 6.54 -17.30
CA SER A 269 -11.01 7.31 -18.44
C SER A 269 -11.66 6.47 -19.55
N ASN A 270 -11.89 5.16 -19.30
CA ASN A 270 -12.39 4.19 -20.29
C ASN A 270 -11.56 4.15 -21.59
N LYS A 271 -10.26 4.46 -21.49
CA LYS A 271 -9.30 4.33 -22.60
C LYS A 271 -8.61 2.99 -22.52
N ASP A 272 -8.07 2.55 -23.66
CA ASP A 272 -7.28 1.33 -23.68
C ASP A 272 -6.06 1.45 -22.76
N TRP A 273 -6.07 0.67 -21.68
CA TRP A 273 -5.02 0.63 -20.66
C TRP A 273 -3.66 0.15 -21.23
N LYS A 274 -3.68 -0.65 -22.31
CA LYS A 274 -2.45 -1.12 -22.99
C LYS A 274 -1.62 0.04 -23.53
N ASN A 275 -2.23 1.18 -23.79
CA ASN A 275 -1.48 2.38 -24.14
C ASN A 275 -0.53 2.85 -23.02
N ALA A 276 -0.83 2.57 -21.75
CA ALA A 276 0.11 2.87 -20.66
C ALA A 276 1.39 2.03 -20.79
N LEU A 277 1.28 0.75 -21.15
CA LEU A 277 2.43 -0.12 -21.41
C LEU A 277 3.29 0.45 -22.55
N LYS A 278 2.66 0.79 -23.67
CA LYS A 278 3.33 1.36 -24.85
C LYS A 278 4.05 2.68 -24.52
N ILE A 279 3.39 3.61 -23.84
CA ILE A 279 3.96 4.91 -23.44
C ILE A 279 5.19 4.73 -22.53
N ASN A 280 5.21 3.69 -21.70
CA ASN A 280 6.31 3.39 -20.80
C ASN A 280 7.38 2.45 -21.43
N GLY A 281 7.31 2.18 -22.73
CA GLY A 281 8.32 1.43 -23.47
C GLY A 281 8.34 -0.07 -23.18
N VAL A 282 7.17 -0.64 -22.83
CA VAL A 282 7.02 -2.08 -22.69
C VAL A 282 6.90 -2.69 -24.09
N PRO A 283 7.74 -3.70 -24.44
CA PRO A 283 7.72 -4.35 -25.75
C PRO A 283 6.44 -5.13 -26.03
N GLU A 284 6.14 -5.35 -27.31
CA GLU A 284 4.94 -6.08 -27.73
C GLU A 284 4.95 -7.55 -27.28
N GLU A 285 6.12 -8.13 -27.11
CA GLU A 285 6.30 -9.49 -26.58
C GLU A 285 5.65 -9.66 -25.19
N PHE A 286 5.50 -8.58 -24.42
CA PHE A 286 4.80 -8.65 -23.15
C PHE A 286 3.33 -9.03 -23.30
N TYR A 287 2.67 -8.65 -24.41
CA TYR A 287 1.26 -8.98 -24.62
C TYR A 287 0.99 -10.47 -24.83
N ILE A 288 2.03 -11.26 -25.14
CA ILE A 288 1.94 -12.73 -25.24
C ILE A 288 1.79 -13.36 -23.86
N ILE A 289 2.39 -12.72 -22.83
CA ILE A 289 2.46 -13.23 -21.47
C ILE A 289 1.66 -12.38 -20.46
N ASP A 290 1.01 -11.31 -20.89
CA ASP A 290 0.34 -10.33 -20.00
C ASP A 290 -0.71 -10.98 -19.09
N LYS A 291 -1.35 -12.07 -19.55
CA LYS A 291 -2.34 -12.86 -18.79
C LYS A 291 -1.83 -13.33 -17.41
N TYR A 292 -0.54 -13.56 -17.25
CA TYR A 292 0.08 -13.98 -15.98
C TYR A 292 0.28 -12.82 -14.98
N PHE A 293 0.13 -11.60 -15.45
CA PHE A 293 0.33 -10.38 -14.66
C PHE A 293 -1.00 -9.68 -14.31
N PHE A 294 -2.14 -10.27 -14.68
CA PHE A 294 -3.43 -9.70 -14.35
C PHE A 294 -3.83 -9.98 -12.90
N PRO A 295 -4.59 -9.07 -12.25
CA PRO A 295 -5.22 -9.34 -10.97
C PRO A 295 -6.11 -10.58 -11.05
N ILE A 296 -6.16 -11.36 -9.96
CA ILE A 296 -6.83 -12.68 -9.88
C ILE A 296 -8.26 -12.68 -10.41
N ASN A 297 -9.00 -11.58 -10.26
CA ASN A 297 -10.41 -11.49 -10.69
C ASN A 297 -10.61 -11.29 -12.18
N PHE A 298 -9.54 -11.03 -12.90
CA PHE A 298 -9.57 -10.90 -14.35
C PHE A 298 -9.60 -12.26 -15.05
N LEU A 299 -9.04 -13.26 -14.41
CA LEU A 299 -9.07 -14.64 -14.87
C LEU A 299 -10.42 -15.22 -14.41
N GLN A 300 -11.31 -15.49 -15.37
CA GLN A 300 -12.55 -16.21 -15.09
C GLN A 300 -12.23 -17.46 -14.27
N LYS A 301 -12.90 -17.63 -13.15
CA LYS A 301 -12.64 -18.60 -12.06
C LYS A 301 -12.42 -20.06 -12.46
N ASN A 302 -12.62 -20.46 -13.72
CA ASN A 302 -12.65 -21.86 -14.14
C ASN A 302 -12.03 -22.16 -15.50
N LYS A 303 -11.20 -21.31 -16.09
CA LYS A 303 -10.47 -21.65 -17.31
C LYS A 303 -9.06 -22.05 -16.98
N CYS A 304 -8.67 -23.28 -17.36
CA CYS A 304 -7.25 -23.63 -17.54
C CYS A 304 -6.63 -22.55 -18.40
N ILE A 305 -5.47 -22.04 -17.96
CA ILE A 305 -4.70 -21.09 -18.78
C ILE A 305 -4.23 -21.87 -20.00
N ASP A 306 -4.79 -21.54 -21.15
CA ASP A 306 -4.27 -22.02 -22.42
C ASP A 306 -2.93 -21.29 -22.66
N PHE A 307 -1.85 -22.03 -22.85
CA PHE A 307 -0.52 -21.48 -23.07
C PHE A 307 0.18 -22.16 -24.24
N ASP A 308 0.80 -21.33 -25.08
CA ASP A 308 1.73 -21.79 -26.10
C ASP A 308 3.15 -21.70 -25.53
N TYR A 309 3.68 -22.85 -25.09
CA TYR A 309 4.98 -22.93 -24.44
C TYR A 309 6.10 -22.28 -25.26
N TYR A 310 6.18 -22.58 -26.55
CA TYR A 310 7.28 -22.10 -27.37
C TYR A 310 7.20 -20.60 -27.66
N GLU A 311 6.03 -20.09 -27.93
CA GLU A 311 5.80 -18.66 -28.15
C GLU A 311 6.06 -17.85 -26.87
N GLU A 312 5.54 -18.31 -25.75
CA GLU A 312 5.71 -17.64 -24.46
C GLU A 312 7.16 -17.64 -23.97
N ILE A 313 7.89 -18.77 -24.11
CA ILE A 313 9.33 -18.83 -23.79
C ILE A 313 10.13 -17.90 -24.69
N LYS A 314 9.83 -17.83 -25.98
CA LYS A 314 10.47 -16.89 -26.91
C LYS A 314 10.24 -15.44 -26.54
N ALA A 315 9.02 -15.09 -26.14
CA ALA A 315 8.67 -13.76 -25.65
C ALA A 315 9.42 -13.43 -24.35
N LEU A 316 9.45 -14.36 -23.39
CA LEU A 316 10.21 -14.21 -22.14
C LEU A 316 11.71 -14.06 -22.38
N ASP A 317 12.28 -14.79 -23.33
CA ASP A 317 13.70 -14.64 -23.70
C ASP A 317 14.00 -13.26 -24.27
N PHE A 318 13.11 -12.71 -25.09
CA PHE A 318 13.24 -11.33 -25.55
C PHE A 318 13.20 -10.35 -24.38
N LEU A 319 12.19 -10.45 -23.52
CA LEU A 319 12.00 -9.55 -22.37
C LEU A 319 13.16 -9.63 -21.36
N LEU A 320 13.68 -10.82 -21.10
CA LEU A 320 14.79 -11.04 -20.18
C LEU A 320 16.14 -10.59 -20.73
N TRP A 321 16.40 -10.86 -22.02
CA TRP A 321 17.75 -10.75 -22.58
C TRP A 321 17.95 -9.58 -23.53
N LYS A 322 16.89 -9.08 -24.18
CA LYS A 322 16.97 -8.00 -25.17
C LYS A 322 16.38 -6.67 -24.67
N TRP A 323 15.34 -6.71 -23.86
CA TRP A 323 14.75 -5.50 -23.29
C TRP A 323 15.58 -4.98 -22.12
N LYS A 324 16.36 -3.90 -22.33
CA LYS A 324 17.32 -3.34 -21.37
C LYS A 324 16.96 -1.91 -20.98
N THR A 325 16.01 -1.78 -20.04
CA THR A 325 15.56 -0.50 -19.48
C THR A 325 15.56 -0.57 -17.95
N ASN A 326 15.33 0.55 -17.25
CA ASN A 326 15.15 0.53 -15.80
C ASN A 326 13.89 -0.24 -15.42
N LEU A 327 12.82 -0.17 -16.21
CA LEU A 327 11.60 -0.94 -15.99
C LEU A 327 11.84 -2.44 -16.13
N SER A 328 12.59 -2.87 -17.17
CA SER A 328 12.93 -4.29 -17.35
C SER A 328 13.76 -4.85 -16.20
N ARG A 329 14.60 -4.02 -15.56
CA ARG A 329 15.38 -4.43 -14.37
C ARG A 329 14.47 -4.68 -13.16
N GLU A 330 13.45 -3.85 -12.96
CA GLU A 330 12.44 -4.07 -11.93
C GLU A 330 11.62 -5.33 -12.19
N TRP A 331 11.34 -5.68 -13.46
CA TRP A 331 10.54 -6.84 -13.83
C TRP A 331 11.34 -8.13 -13.97
N TYR A 332 12.66 -8.05 -14.04
CA TYR A 332 13.54 -9.21 -14.27
C TYR A 332 13.25 -10.42 -13.37
N PRO A 333 13.14 -10.29 -12.03
CA PRO A 333 12.89 -11.45 -11.17
C PRO A 333 11.55 -12.10 -11.45
N TYR A 334 10.51 -11.33 -11.74
CA TYR A 334 9.16 -11.85 -12.02
C TYR A 334 9.10 -12.58 -13.36
N LEU A 335 9.72 -12.01 -14.40
CA LEU A 335 9.83 -12.63 -15.73
C LEU A 335 10.64 -13.93 -15.66
N LEU A 336 11.72 -13.95 -14.88
CA LEU A 336 12.55 -15.15 -14.70
C LEU A 336 11.79 -16.25 -13.96
N ILE A 337 11.06 -15.90 -12.89
CA ILE A 337 10.23 -16.85 -12.16
C ILE A 337 9.14 -17.43 -13.07
N LEU A 338 8.47 -16.58 -13.86
CA LEU A 338 7.47 -17.04 -14.82
C LEU A 338 8.07 -18.02 -15.84
N LYS A 339 9.23 -17.69 -16.43
CA LYS A 339 9.93 -18.58 -17.35
C LYS A 339 10.22 -19.94 -16.72
N GLN A 340 10.74 -19.94 -15.49
CA GLN A 340 11.05 -21.18 -14.77
C GLN A 340 9.78 -22.01 -14.50
N ASN A 341 8.68 -21.34 -14.13
CA ASN A 341 7.40 -22.01 -13.90
C ASN A 341 6.85 -22.66 -15.17
N LEU A 342 6.93 -21.98 -16.33
CA LEU A 342 6.51 -22.56 -17.62
C LEU A 342 7.40 -23.74 -18.03
N GLN A 343 8.71 -23.62 -17.83
CA GLN A 343 9.64 -24.73 -18.09
C GLN A 343 9.36 -25.94 -17.20
N LEU A 344 8.94 -25.73 -15.96
CA LEU A 344 8.51 -26.81 -15.07
C LEU A 344 7.23 -27.49 -15.55
N LEU A 345 6.25 -26.69 -15.98
CA LEU A 345 4.98 -27.22 -16.52
C LEU A 345 5.20 -28.04 -17.79
N ASN A 346 6.18 -27.67 -18.61
CA ASN A 346 6.54 -28.38 -19.84
C ASN A 346 7.60 -29.50 -19.62
N ASN A 347 7.96 -29.82 -18.40
CA ASN A 347 9.00 -30.81 -18.04
C ASN A 347 10.41 -30.53 -18.60
N ASP A 348 10.70 -29.30 -19.05
CA ASP A 348 12.02 -28.90 -19.58
C ASP A 348 13.02 -28.58 -18.45
N LEU A 349 12.54 -28.36 -17.24
CA LEU A 349 13.36 -28.16 -16.06
C LEU A 349 13.38 -29.42 -15.21
N ASP A 350 14.58 -30.01 -15.02
CA ASP A 350 14.77 -31.08 -14.05
C ASP A 350 14.40 -30.59 -12.63
N CYS A 351 13.56 -31.34 -11.94
CA CYS A 351 13.17 -31.10 -10.54
C CYS A 351 14.38 -30.91 -9.61
N LYS A 352 15.56 -31.39 -9.97
CA LYS A 352 16.82 -31.13 -9.25
C LYS A 352 17.21 -29.64 -9.24
N ARG A 353 16.81 -28.85 -10.25
CA ARG A 353 17.03 -27.39 -10.26
C ARG A 353 16.10 -26.63 -9.33
N ILE A 354 14.89 -27.13 -9.10
CA ILE A 354 13.92 -26.51 -8.17
C ILE A 354 14.49 -26.51 -6.74
N LYS A 355 15.23 -27.53 -6.35
CA LYS A 355 15.87 -27.64 -5.05
C LYS A 355 16.85 -26.50 -4.74
N LYS A 356 17.30 -25.76 -5.75
CA LYS A 356 18.16 -24.57 -5.59
C LYS A 356 17.39 -23.28 -5.31
N ILE A 357 16.08 -23.28 -5.51
CA ILE A 357 15.22 -22.10 -5.29
C ILE A 357 15.01 -21.86 -3.79
N PHE A 358 15.01 -22.96 -2.99
CA PHE A 358 14.82 -22.88 -1.55
C PHE A 358 16.13 -23.16 -0.79
N PRO A 359 16.36 -22.53 0.36
CA PRO A 359 17.47 -22.91 1.26
C PRO A 359 17.46 -24.40 1.56
N ILE A 360 18.63 -25.03 1.56
CA ILE A 360 18.77 -26.50 1.61
C ILE A 360 17.98 -27.18 2.72
N PRO A 361 17.98 -26.74 3.99
CA PRO A 361 17.18 -27.38 5.04
C PRO A 361 15.66 -27.34 4.73
N LEU A 362 15.17 -26.20 4.23
CA LEU A 362 13.77 -26.01 3.93
C LEU A 362 13.33 -26.80 2.69
N SER A 363 14.16 -26.88 1.65
CA SER A 363 13.88 -27.68 0.46
C SER A 363 13.77 -29.17 0.75
N LYS A 364 14.54 -29.69 1.72
CA LYS A 364 14.40 -31.07 2.21
C LYS A 364 13.08 -31.29 2.93
N ALA A 365 12.68 -30.35 3.81
CA ALA A 365 11.43 -30.43 4.54
C ALA A 365 10.21 -30.41 3.60
N ILE A 366 10.19 -29.51 2.60
CA ILE A 366 9.11 -29.41 1.62
C ILE A 366 9.01 -30.66 0.74
N ASN A 367 10.15 -31.28 0.36
CA ASN A 367 10.15 -32.51 -0.42
C ASN A 367 9.67 -33.73 0.38
N ASN A 368 9.94 -33.78 1.69
CA ASN A 368 9.47 -34.85 2.55
C ASN A 368 7.98 -34.82 2.81
N GLN A 369 7.35 -33.62 2.75
CA GLN A 369 5.88 -33.45 2.86
C GLN A 369 5.11 -33.81 1.57
N LYS A 370 5.80 -33.93 0.41
CA LYS A 370 5.18 -34.32 -0.86
C LYS A 370 5.38 -35.78 -1.22
N GLY A 371 5.98 -36.55 -0.36
CA GLY A 371 6.31 -37.95 -0.56
C GLY A 371 5.41 -38.96 0.19
N ASP A 372 4.30 -38.49 0.77
CA ASP A 372 3.23 -39.31 1.37
C ASP A 372 1.94 -39.28 0.54
#